data_7522c15f54e8cf6a0816efae76516ae4
#
_entry.id   7522c15f54e8cf6a0816efae76516ae4
#
_cell.length_a   1.000
_cell.length_b   1.000
_cell.length_c   1.000
_cell.angle_alpha   90.00
_cell.angle_beta   90.00
_cell.angle_gamma   90.00
#
_symmetry.space_group_name_H-M   'P 1'
#
loop_
_entity.id
_entity.type
_entity.pdbx_description
1 polymer ?
#
loop_
_entity_poly.entity_id
_entity_poly.type
_entity_poly.pdbx_seq_one_letter_code
_entity_poly.pdbx_strand_id
1 'polypeptide(L)'
;MARVYADVNVKRPREYWDYESLVVNWGHQDDYEVVRKIGRGKYSEVFEGFNVINKARCVIKILKPVKKKKIKREIKILQNLCGGPNIIRLLDIVRDPQSKTPCLVFEYINNTDFKVLYPTLSDADIRYYVYEILLALDHCHANGIMHRDIKPHNVVIDHEKHRLRLIDWGLAEFYHPEKEYNVRVASRYFKGPELLVDLEEYDYSLDMWSLGCMVAGMVFRREPFFHGHDNYDQLVKIARVLGTDELFSYLNKYDLELDAHFDQILTRVPRRGWAKFITPECQHLATPEALDFIDKVCQHHVTCVVFFLLEF
;
A
#
# COMPACT_ATOMS: atom_id res chain seq x y z
N MET A 1 15.93 7.72 7.63
CA MET A 1 15.37 9.01 7.14
C MET A 1 15.19 8.95 5.64
N ALA A 2 14.06 9.44 5.16
CA ALA A 2 13.78 9.54 3.74
C ALA A 2 14.84 10.38 3.01
N ARG A 3 15.24 9.94 1.80
CA ARG A 3 16.22 10.65 0.96
C ARG A 3 15.58 11.76 0.12
N VAL A 4 14.28 11.61 -0.19
CA VAL A 4 13.47 12.60 -0.90
C VAL A 4 12.19 12.84 -0.12
N TYR A 5 11.57 13.98 -0.35
CA TYR A 5 10.33 14.40 0.33
C TYR A 5 10.41 14.40 1.88
N ALA A 6 11.63 14.43 2.45
CA ALA A 6 11.85 14.31 3.89
C ALA A 6 11.22 15.46 4.69
N ASP A 7 11.23 16.68 4.14
CA ASP A 7 10.85 17.91 4.82
C ASP A 7 9.48 18.48 4.40
N VAL A 8 8.68 17.70 3.64
CA VAL A 8 7.38 18.18 3.14
C VAL A 8 6.50 18.68 4.27
N ASN A 9 6.29 17.90 5.31
CA ASN A 9 5.43 18.27 6.44
C ASN A 9 6.11 19.24 7.42
N VAL A 10 7.42 19.40 7.34
CA VAL A 10 8.15 20.46 8.07
C VAL A 10 7.88 21.83 7.44
N LYS A 11 7.80 21.88 6.10
CA LYS A 11 7.53 23.11 5.33
C LYS A 11 6.05 23.47 5.23
N ARG A 12 5.15 22.49 5.35
CA ARG A 12 3.70 22.71 5.29
C ARG A 12 3.19 23.29 6.61
N PRO A 13 2.14 24.13 6.59
CA PRO A 13 1.52 24.65 7.81
C PRO A 13 0.93 23.49 8.63
N ARG A 14 0.84 23.69 9.94
CA ARG A 14 0.38 22.65 10.89
C ARG A 14 -0.98 22.08 10.52
N GLU A 15 -1.89 22.88 10.03
CA GLU A 15 -3.25 22.49 9.61
C GLU A 15 -3.24 21.44 8.49
N TYR A 16 -2.15 21.32 7.73
CA TYR A 16 -2.01 20.35 6.67
C TYR A 16 -1.92 18.90 7.19
N TRP A 17 -1.17 18.69 8.28
CA TRP A 17 -0.88 17.37 8.82
C TRP A 17 -1.47 17.10 10.22
N ASP A 18 -1.91 18.14 10.97
CA ASP A 18 -2.54 17.98 12.29
C ASP A 18 -4.01 17.55 12.14
N TYR A 19 -4.19 16.26 11.79
CA TYR A 19 -5.52 15.68 11.60
C TYR A 19 -6.33 15.58 12.91
N GLU A 20 -5.71 15.68 14.08
CA GLU A 20 -6.44 15.66 15.35
C GLU A 20 -7.30 16.92 15.54
N SER A 21 -6.84 18.05 15.01
CA SER A 21 -7.58 19.31 15.04
C SER A 21 -8.67 19.40 13.95
N LEU A 22 -8.72 18.45 13.00
CA LEU A 22 -9.70 18.48 11.92
C LEU A 22 -11.14 18.52 12.43
N VAL A 23 -11.89 19.52 11.99
CA VAL A 23 -13.36 19.57 12.14
C VAL A 23 -13.97 18.95 10.88
N VAL A 24 -14.67 17.83 11.03
CA VAL A 24 -15.29 17.13 9.91
C VAL A 24 -16.65 17.74 9.62
N ASN A 25 -16.82 18.22 8.39
CA ASN A 25 -18.11 18.66 7.88
C ASN A 25 -18.86 17.44 7.34
N TRP A 26 -19.97 17.09 7.98
CA TRP A 26 -20.78 15.93 7.64
C TRP A 26 -21.84 16.29 6.61
N GLY A 27 -21.89 15.53 5.52
CA GLY A 27 -22.98 15.56 4.54
C GLY A 27 -24.24 14.83 5.02
N HIS A 28 -25.21 14.70 4.14
CA HIS A 28 -26.50 14.11 4.43
C HIS A 28 -26.52 12.61 4.04
N GLN A 29 -26.73 11.73 5.02
CA GLN A 29 -26.76 10.29 4.78
C GLN A 29 -27.90 9.92 3.82
N ASP A 30 -29.03 10.61 3.88
CA ASP A 30 -30.21 10.34 3.06
C ASP A 30 -29.99 10.60 1.55
N ASP A 31 -28.87 11.24 1.18
CA ASP A 31 -28.44 11.42 -0.21
C ASP A 31 -27.89 10.12 -0.83
N TYR A 32 -27.73 9.05 -0.04
CA TYR A 32 -27.09 7.80 -0.48
C TYR A 32 -27.91 6.57 -0.11
N GLU A 33 -28.07 5.67 -1.06
CA GLU A 33 -28.68 4.36 -0.86
C GLU A 33 -27.68 3.23 -1.11
N VAL A 34 -27.72 2.21 -0.24
CA VAL A 34 -26.90 0.99 -0.34
C VAL A 34 -27.62 -0.02 -1.24
N VAL A 35 -26.88 -0.59 -2.21
CA VAL A 35 -27.38 -1.62 -3.12
C VAL A 35 -27.00 -3.01 -2.67
N ARG A 36 -25.70 -3.26 -2.49
CA ARG A 36 -25.17 -4.57 -2.07
C ARG A 36 -23.81 -4.45 -1.42
N LYS A 37 -23.47 -5.41 -0.58
CA LYS A 37 -22.15 -5.51 0.01
C LYS A 37 -21.14 -6.01 -1.03
N ILE A 38 -20.01 -5.33 -1.13
CA ILE A 38 -18.91 -5.66 -2.05
C ILE A 38 -17.61 -5.99 -1.33
N GLY A 39 -17.50 -5.69 -0.01
CA GLY A 39 -16.30 -5.99 0.75
C GLY A 39 -16.52 -5.98 2.26
N ARG A 40 -15.61 -6.63 2.97
CA ARG A 40 -15.55 -6.62 4.44
C ARG A 40 -14.11 -6.59 4.89
N GLY A 41 -13.72 -5.52 5.57
CA GLY A 41 -12.43 -5.38 6.20
C GLY A 41 -12.48 -5.55 7.73
N LYS A 42 -11.31 -5.51 8.36
CA LYS A 42 -11.18 -5.52 9.82
C LYS A 42 -11.88 -4.32 10.45
N TYR A 43 -11.81 -3.15 9.82
CA TYR A 43 -12.26 -1.87 10.36
C TYR A 43 -13.44 -1.25 9.61
N SER A 44 -13.94 -1.91 8.57
CA SER A 44 -15.06 -1.39 7.77
C SER A 44 -15.84 -2.49 7.07
N GLU A 45 -17.03 -2.12 6.61
CA GLU A 45 -17.81 -2.85 5.62
C GLU A 45 -18.01 -1.96 4.41
N VAL A 46 -17.90 -2.51 3.21
CA VAL A 46 -17.91 -1.76 1.96
C VAL A 46 -19.08 -2.19 1.10
N PHE A 47 -19.83 -1.22 0.62
CA PHE A 47 -21.05 -1.44 -0.16
C PHE A 47 -20.98 -0.67 -1.48
N GLU A 48 -21.55 -1.25 -2.51
CA GLU A 48 -21.98 -0.52 -3.69
C GLU A 48 -23.28 0.23 -3.34
N GLY A 49 -23.37 1.46 -3.79
CA GLY A 49 -24.52 2.31 -3.59
C GLY A 49 -24.67 3.32 -4.72
N PHE A 50 -25.60 4.23 -4.58
CA PHE A 50 -25.79 5.36 -5.48
C PHE A 50 -26.24 6.60 -4.73
N ASN A 51 -25.90 7.75 -5.29
CA ASN A 51 -26.43 9.04 -4.84
C ASN A 51 -27.86 9.21 -5.38
N VAL A 52 -28.82 9.43 -4.48
CA VAL A 52 -30.27 9.49 -4.87
C VAL A 52 -30.61 10.73 -5.67
N ILE A 53 -29.80 11.80 -5.59
CA ILE A 53 -30.02 13.08 -6.27
C ILE A 53 -29.62 12.97 -7.74
N ASN A 54 -28.37 12.57 -8.02
CA ASN A 54 -27.80 12.54 -9.37
C ASN A 54 -27.74 11.15 -10.00
N LYS A 55 -28.20 10.10 -9.29
CA LYS A 55 -28.20 8.70 -9.71
C LYS A 55 -26.82 8.10 -10.00
N ALA A 56 -25.74 8.79 -9.61
CA ALA A 56 -24.38 8.30 -9.82
C ALA A 56 -24.07 7.13 -8.88
N ARG A 57 -23.46 6.07 -9.42
CA ARG A 57 -22.95 4.94 -8.61
C ARG A 57 -21.79 5.41 -7.74
N CYS A 58 -21.74 4.90 -6.53
CA CYS A 58 -20.68 5.17 -5.56
C CYS A 58 -20.32 3.93 -4.75
N VAL A 59 -19.24 4.03 -3.99
CA VAL A 59 -18.84 3.05 -2.98
C VAL A 59 -18.98 3.67 -1.61
N ILE A 60 -19.66 3.00 -0.70
CA ILE A 60 -19.91 3.47 0.67
C ILE A 60 -19.13 2.57 1.63
N LYS A 61 -18.11 3.16 2.29
CA LYS A 61 -17.30 2.50 3.33
C LYS A 61 -17.86 2.88 4.69
N ILE A 62 -18.57 1.94 5.33
CA ILE A 62 -19.14 2.09 6.67
C ILE A 62 -18.05 1.70 7.67
N LEU A 63 -17.64 2.64 8.51
CA LEU A 63 -16.55 2.42 9.45
C LEU A 63 -17.06 1.74 10.73
N LYS A 64 -16.41 0.66 11.14
CA LYS A 64 -16.65 0.03 12.44
C LYS A 64 -16.14 0.94 13.56
N PRO A 65 -16.59 0.77 14.81
CA PRO A 65 -16.12 1.55 15.93
C PRO A 65 -14.59 1.49 16.06
N VAL A 66 -13.93 2.61 15.80
CA VAL A 66 -12.48 2.81 15.93
C VAL A 66 -12.21 4.16 16.59
N LYS A 67 -10.98 4.37 17.09
CA LYS A 67 -10.60 5.65 17.69
C LYS A 67 -10.85 6.81 16.70
N LYS A 68 -11.55 7.85 17.12
CA LYS A 68 -11.88 9.04 16.31
C LYS A 68 -10.66 9.62 15.57
N LYS A 69 -9.49 9.60 16.23
CA LYS A 69 -8.21 10.00 15.65
C LYS A 69 -7.89 9.28 14.33
N LYS A 70 -8.15 7.97 14.22
CA LYS A 70 -7.89 7.20 12.99
C LYS A 70 -8.82 7.62 11.85
N ILE A 71 -10.08 7.91 12.17
CA ILE A 71 -11.06 8.38 11.19
C ILE A 71 -10.65 9.75 10.65
N LYS A 72 -10.31 10.70 11.53
CA LYS A 72 -9.85 12.04 11.14
C LYS A 72 -8.59 11.97 10.28
N ARG A 73 -7.66 11.06 10.58
CA ARG A 73 -6.44 10.86 9.80
C ARG A 73 -6.75 10.41 8.37
N GLU A 74 -7.57 9.35 8.20
CA GLU A 74 -7.97 8.87 6.88
C GLU A 74 -8.66 9.96 6.06
N ILE A 75 -9.60 10.69 6.67
CA ILE A 75 -10.31 11.81 6.03
C ILE A 75 -9.32 12.91 5.60
N LYS A 76 -8.44 13.34 6.50
CA LYS A 76 -7.47 14.41 6.21
C LYS A 76 -6.54 14.04 5.07
N ILE A 77 -6.05 12.82 5.07
CA ILE A 77 -5.18 12.29 4.00
C ILE A 77 -5.92 12.26 2.67
N LEU A 78 -7.14 11.73 2.63
CA LEU A 78 -7.94 11.70 1.41
C LEU A 78 -8.26 13.10 0.88
N GLN A 79 -8.53 14.07 1.76
CA GLN A 79 -8.73 15.47 1.37
C GLN A 79 -7.45 16.10 0.80
N ASN A 80 -6.30 15.85 1.41
CA ASN A 80 -5.01 16.38 0.96
C ASN A 80 -4.58 15.80 -0.38
N LEU A 81 -4.92 14.54 -0.67
CA LEU A 81 -4.56 13.83 -1.90
C LEU A 81 -5.61 13.94 -3.01
N CYS A 82 -6.74 14.60 -2.74
CA CYS A 82 -7.87 14.69 -3.68
C CYS A 82 -7.44 15.25 -5.05
N GLY A 83 -7.83 14.57 -6.11
CA GLY A 83 -7.50 14.94 -7.49
C GLY A 83 -6.12 14.50 -7.96
N GLY A 84 -5.31 13.86 -7.11
CA GLY A 84 -4.03 13.29 -7.51
C GLY A 84 -4.18 12.10 -8.46
N PRO A 85 -3.15 11.78 -9.26
CA PRO A 85 -3.19 10.69 -10.20
C PRO A 85 -3.46 9.37 -9.48
N ASN A 86 -4.45 8.63 -9.96
CA ASN A 86 -4.83 7.29 -9.50
C ASN A 86 -5.17 7.15 -8.00
N ILE A 87 -5.41 8.27 -7.32
CA ILE A 87 -5.94 8.28 -5.95
C ILE A 87 -7.46 8.19 -6.01
N ILE A 88 -8.05 7.29 -5.21
CA ILE A 88 -9.51 7.18 -5.12
C ILE A 88 -10.13 8.50 -4.66
N ARG A 89 -11.17 8.97 -5.35
CA ARG A 89 -11.86 10.21 -4.99
C ARG A 89 -12.81 9.98 -3.83
N LEU A 90 -12.59 10.71 -2.74
CA LEU A 90 -13.58 10.89 -1.68
C LEU A 90 -14.63 11.90 -2.18
N LEU A 91 -15.87 11.45 -2.29
CA LEU A 91 -16.99 12.27 -2.78
C LEU A 91 -17.72 12.97 -1.65
N ASP A 92 -17.88 12.26 -0.51
CA ASP A 92 -18.60 12.78 0.64
C ASP A 92 -18.22 12.04 1.92
N ILE A 93 -18.55 12.64 3.05
CA ILE A 93 -18.36 12.10 4.40
C ILE A 93 -19.68 12.27 5.13
N VAL A 94 -20.39 11.17 5.38
CA VAL A 94 -21.70 11.21 6.02
C VAL A 94 -21.69 10.45 7.34
N ARG A 95 -22.68 10.68 8.17
CA ARG A 95 -22.80 10.04 9.46
C ARG A 95 -24.25 9.71 9.77
N ASP A 96 -24.50 8.46 10.15
CA ASP A 96 -25.81 8.04 10.64
C ASP A 96 -26.23 8.92 11.83
N PRO A 97 -27.42 9.56 11.78
CA PRO A 97 -27.84 10.51 12.82
C PRO A 97 -28.13 9.84 14.16
N GLN A 98 -28.45 8.54 14.19
CA GLN A 98 -28.76 7.80 15.42
C GLN A 98 -27.52 7.13 16.01
N SER A 99 -26.88 6.24 15.25
CA SER A 99 -25.71 5.48 15.71
C SER A 99 -24.42 6.28 15.74
N LYS A 100 -24.40 7.46 15.08
CA LYS A 100 -23.22 8.28 14.86
C LYS A 100 -22.10 7.56 14.09
N THR A 101 -22.44 6.48 13.38
CA THR A 101 -21.51 5.70 12.56
C THR A 101 -21.07 6.51 11.35
N PRO A 102 -19.75 6.75 11.17
CA PRO A 102 -19.24 7.48 10.02
C PRO A 102 -19.17 6.59 8.78
N CYS A 103 -19.48 7.18 7.62
CA CYS A 103 -19.38 6.56 6.31
C CYS A 103 -18.58 7.47 5.38
N LEU A 104 -17.66 6.88 4.63
CA LEU A 104 -16.92 7.56 3.57
C LEU A 104 -17.51 7.14 2.24
N VAL A 105 -17.84 8.11 1.39
CA VAL A 105 -18.42 7.87 0.07
C VAL A 105 -17.36 8.14 -0.99
N PHE A 106 -17.12 7.16 -1.86
CA PHE A 106 -16.09 7.20 -2.89
C PHE A 106 -16.68 7.06 -4.29
N GLU A 107 -15.90 7.48 -5.30
CA GLU A 107 -16.17 7.14 -6.68
C GLU A 107 -16.27 5.62 -6.87
N TYR A 108 -17.11 5.20 -7.83
CA TYR A 108 -17.23 3.78 -8.21
C TYR A 108 -16.24 3.44 -9.33
N ILE A 109 -15.52 2.33 -9.14
CA ILE A 109 -14.67 1.73 -10.16
C ILE A 109 -15.18 0.32 -10.44
N ASN A 110 -15.36 -0.03 -11.72
CA ASN A 110 -15.75 -1.38 -12.14
C ASN A 110 -14.55 -2.33 -12.05
N ASN A 111 -14.23 -2.73 -10.82
CA ASN A 111 -13.03 -3.53 -10.52
C ASN A 111 -13.19 -4.98 -10.94
N THR A 112 -12.15 -5.54 -11.57
CA THR A 112 -11.98 -6.98 -11.72
C THR A 112 -11.12 -7.51 -10.58
N ASP A 113 -11.55 -8.59 -9.90
CA ASP A 113 -10.79 -9.20 -8.80
C ASP A 113 -9.38 -9.59 -9.29
N PHE A 114 -8.35 -9.20 -8.55
CA PHE A 114 -6.95 -9.42 -8.95
C PHE A 114 -6.63 -10.91 -9.16
N LYS A 115 -7.29 -11.83 -8.44
CA LYS A 115 -7.10 -13.28 -8.61
C LYS A 115 -7.55 -13.76 -9.98
N VAL A 116 -8.51 -13.06 -10.58
CA VAL A 116 -8.98 -13.33 -11.95
C VAL A 116 -8.15 -12.53 -12.95
N LEU A 117 -7.83 -11.28 -12.66
CA LEU A 117 -7.16 -10.38 -13.58
C LEU A 117 -5.66 -10.70 -13.75
N TYR A 118 -4.90 -10.86 -12.65
CA TYR A 118 -3.44 -11.00 -12.71
C TYR A 118 -2.96 -12.17 -13.57
N PRO A 119 -3.61 -13.36 -13.55
CA PRO A 119 -3.24 -14.45 -14.46
C PRO A 119 -3.37 -14.14 -15.95
N THR A 120 -4.16 -13.13 -16.32
CA THR A 120 -4.43 -12.78 -17.73
C THR A 120 -3.56 -11.64 -18.25
N LEU A 121 -2.87 -10.90 -17.37
CA LEU A 121 -2.08 -9.73 -17.74
C LEU A 121 -0.88 -10.12 -18.61
N SER A 122 -0.67 -9.38 -19.69
CA SER A 122 0.56 -9.39 -20.50
C SER A 122 1.69 -8.60 -19.80
N ASP A 123 2.91 -8.70 -20.33
CA ASP A 123 4.04 -7.87 -19.86
C ASP A 123 3.73 -6.37 -20.00
N ALA A 124 3.13 -5.96 -21.11
CA ALA A 124 2.73 -4.57 -21.34
C ALA A 124 1.68 -4.09 -20.33
N ASP A 125 0.68 -4.94 -19.99
CA ASP A 125 -0.32 -4.60 -18.99
C ASP A 125 0.31 -4.45 -17.60
N ILE A 126 1.22 -5.35 -17.22
CA ILE A 126 1.91 -5.29 -15.93
C ILE A 126 2.71 -3.99 -15.85
N ARG A 127 3.51 -3.64 -16.87
CA ARG A 127 4.27 -2.39 -16.92
C ARG A 127 3.34 -1.18 -16.78
N TYR A 128 2.25 -1.16 -17.55
CA TYR A 128 1.28 -0.07 -17.50
C TYR A 128 0.71 0.12 -16.09
N TYR A 129 0.21 -0.95 -15.45
CA TYR A 129 -0.37 -0.83 -14.12
C TYR A 129 0.66 -0.53 -13.04
N VAL A 130 1.87 -1.06 -13.14
CA VAL A 130 2.98 -0.70 -12.23
C VAL A 130 3.31 0.80 -12.35
N TYR A 131 3.39 1.32 -13.57
CA TYR A 131 3.58 2.76 -13.81
C TYR A 131 2.46 3.60 -13.18
N GLU A 132 1.20 3.21 -13.35
CA GLU A 132 0.05 3.91 -12.78
C GLU A 132 0.06 3.87 -11.23
N ILE A 133 0.52 2.77 -10.62
CA ILE A 133 0.72 2.70 -9.16
C ILE A 133 1.88 3.63 -8.73
N LEU A 134 2.97 3.66 -9.49
CA LEU A 134 4.10 4.55 -9.21
C LEU A 134 3.69 6.03 -9.25
N LEU A 135 2.83 6.43 -10.19
CA LEU A 135 2.27 7.79 -10.22
C LEU A 135 1.48 8.13 -8.95
N ALA A 136 0.66 7.18 -8.46
CA ALA A 136 -0.09 7.36 -7.23
C ALA A 136 0.83 7.46 -6.01
N LEU A 137 1.87 6.61 -5.94
CA LEU A 137 2.84 6.60 -4.85
C LEU A 137 3.70 7.87 -4.86
N ASP A 138 4.19 8.30 -6.01
CA ASP A 138 4.94 9.55 -6.12
C ASP A 138 4.11 10.74 -5.66
N HIS A 139 2.83 10.80 -6.07
CA HIS A 139 1.93 11.86 -5.65
C HIS A 139 1.75 11.88 -4.12
N CYS A 140 1.46 10.74 -3.48
CA CYS A 140 1.25 10.73 -2.03
C CYS A 140 2.56 11.00 -1.27
N HIS A 141 3.70 10.46 -1.70
CA HIS A 141 5.00 10.69 -1.09
C HIS A 141 5.43 12.17 -1.23
N ALA A 142 5.25 12.78 -2.42
CA ALA A 142 5.50 14.21 -2.66
C ALA A 142 4.60 15.13 -1.81
N ASN A 143 3.48 14.62 -1.33
CA ASN A 143 2.60 15.27 -0.37
C ASN A 143 2.86 14.87 1.10
N GLY A 144 3.97 14.21 1.38
CA GLY A 144 4.40 13.87 2.74
C GLY A 144 3.58 12.75 3.39
N ILE A 145 3.01 11.83 2.60
CA ILE A 145 2.11 10.78 3.07
C ILE A 145 2.63 9.41 2.64
N MET A 146 2.73 8.47 3.59
CA MET A 146 2.97 7.05 3.36
C MET A 146 1.64 6.30 3.35
N HIS A 147 1.43 5.37 2.40
CA HIS A 147 0.21 4.55 2.34
C HIS A 147 0.21 3.42 3.38
N ARG A 148 1.30 2.68 3.50
CA ARG A 148 1.59 1.63 4.48
C ARG A 148 0.73 0.35 4.39
N ASP A 149 -0.07 0.18 3.33
CA ASP A 149 -0.80 -1.07 3.06
C ASP A 149 -0.96 -1.32 1.54
N ILE A 150 0.15 -1.17 0.80
CA ILE A 150 0.19 -1.50 -0.62
C ILE A 150 0.08 -3.02 -0.78
N LYS A 151 -0.93 -3.46 -1.53
CA LYS A 151 -1.23 -4.86 -1.84
C LYS A 151 -2.27 -4.95 -2.95
N PRO A 152 -2.44 -6.11 -3.62
CA PRO A 152 -3.41 -6.28 -4.70
C PRO A 152 -4.84 -5.87 -4.33
N HIS A 153 -5.30 -6.17 -3.12
CA HIS A 153 -6.64 -5.80 -2.65
C HIS A 153 -6.89 -4.29 -2.58
N ASN A 154 -5.83 -3.49 -2.45
CA ASN A 154 -5.91 -2.03 -2.33
C ASN A 154 -5.62 -1.32 -3.66
N VAL A 155 -5.47 -2.07 -4.75
CA VAL A 155 -5.36 -1.56 -6.12
C VAL A 155 -6.55 -2.06 -6.92
N VAL A 156 -7.50 -1.18 -7.20
CA VAL A 156 -8.68 -1.52 -8.01
C VAL A 156 -8.46 -1.13 -9.45
N ILE A 157 -8.81 -2.05 -10.36
CA ILE A 157 -8.55 -1.93 -11.81
C ILE A 157 -9.83 -2.22 -12.59
N ASP A 158 -10.27 -1.23 -13.36
CA ASP A 158 -11.19 -1.40 -14.48
C ASP A 158 -10.36 -1.66 -15.73
N HIS A 159 -10.15 -2.93 -16.06
CA HIS A 159 -9.27 -3.33 -17.15
C HIS A 159 -9.79 -2.92 -18.53
N GLU A 160 -11.11 -2.90 -18.72
CA GLU A 160 -11.74 -2.47 -19.98
C GLU A 160 -11.44 -0.99 -20.30
N LYS A 161 -11.39 -0.16 -19.25
CA LYS A 161 -11.13 1.28 -19.38
C LYS A 161 -9.69 1.67 -19.08
N HIS A 162 -8.81 0.71 -18.84
CA HIS A 162 -7.42 0.95 -18.41
C HIS A 162 -7.34 1.95 -17.25
N ARG A 163 -8.23 1.79 -16.24
CA ARG A 163 -8.36 2.74 -15.14
C ARG A 163 -7.99 2.08 -13.82
N LEU A 164 -7.03 2.65 -13.12
CA LEU A 164 -6.54 2.19 -11.83
C LEU A 164 -6.84 3.21 -10.73
N ARG A 165 -7.13 2.74 -9.51
CA ARG A 165 -7.16 3.58 -8.30
C ARG A 165 -6.53 2.86 -7.12
N LEU A 166 -5.70 3.60 -6.39
CA LEU A 166 -5.18 3.21 -5.09
C LEU A 166 -6.20 3.57 -4.02
N ILE A 167 -6.62 2.57 -3.24
CA ILE A 167 -7.70 2.66 -2.25
C ILE A 167 -7.23 2.33 -0.84
N ASP A 168 -8.11 2.50 0.16
CA ASP A 168 -7.94 2.14 1.57
C ASP A 168 -6.77 2.85 2.27
N TRP A 169 -6.96 4.13 2.52
CA TRP A 169 -6.01 5.02 3.21
C TRP A 169 -6.09 4.96 4.75
N GLY A 170 -6.78 3.96 5.30
CA GLY A 170 -7.00 3.79 6.75
C GLY A 170 -5.73 3.53 7.56
N LEU A 171 -4.67 3.00 6.93
CA LEU A 171 -3.35 2.82 7.54
C LEU A 171 -2.35 3.92 7.14
N ALA A 172 -2.70 4.82 6.22
CA ALA A 172 -1.81 5.88 5.78
C ALA A 172 -1.44 6.85 6.91
N GLU A 173 -0.27 7.49 6.82
CA GLU A 173 0.24 8.40 7.86
C GLU A 173 1.11 9.50 7.25
N PHE A 174 1.13 10.66 7.91
CA PHE A 174 2.05 11.75 7.58
C PHE A 174 3.48 11.40 7.98
N TYR A 175 4.42 11.59 7.05
CA TYR A 175 5.83 11.39 7.32
C TYR A 175 6.44 12.65 7.97
N HIS A 176 7.10 12.46 9.10
CA HIS A 176 7.93 13.46 9.76
C HIS A 176 9.33 12.85 10.00
N PRO A 177 10.41 13.58 9.74
CA PRO A 177 11.76 13.10 10.07
C PRO A 177 11.88 12.70 11.54
N GLU A 178 12.68 11.66 11.82
CA GLU A 178 12.99 11.20 13.19
C GLU A 178 11.77 10.75 14.01
N LYS A 179 10.63 10.57 13.36
CA LYS A 179 9.42 10.07 14.03
C LYS A 179 9.39 8.56 14.00
N GLU A 180 9.13 7.97 15.17
CA GLU A 180 8.84 6.55 15.32
C GLU A 180 7.39 6.24 14.90
N TYR A 181 7.24 5.18 14.13
CA TYR A 181 5.95 4.71 13.62
C TYR A 181 5.68 3.28 14.05
N ASN A 182 4.41 2.96 14.22
CA ASN A 182 3.99 1.61 14.56
C ASN A 182 4.34 0.63 13.41
N VAL A 183 5.06 -0.42 13.72
CA VAL A 183 5.46 -1.48 12.78
C VAL A 183 4.34 -2.49 12.51
N ARG A 184 3.22 -2.47 13.28
CA ARG A 184 2.05 -3.34 13.06
C ARG A 184 1.11 -2.77 11.99
N VAL A 185 1.68 -2.50 10.83
CA VAL A 185 1.01 -2.01 9.62
C VAL A 185 1.29 -2.97 8.47
N ALA A 186 0.69 -2.73 7.32
CA ALA A 186 0.72 -3.58 6.13
C ALA A 186 0.18 -5.01 6.35
N SER A 187 -0.17 -5.66 5.26
CA SER A 187 -0.53 -7.07 5.25
C SER A 187 0.74 -7.93 5.25
N ARG A 188 0.76 -9.04 5.97
CA ARG A 188 1.96 -9.85 6.26
C ARG A 188 2.87 -10.06 5.06
N TYR A 189 2.32 -10.48 3.94
CA TYR A 189 3.10 -10.85 2.74
C TYR A 189 3.79 -9.66 2.06
N PHE A 190 3.36 -8.45 2.39
CA PHE A 190 3.83 -7.17 1.82
C PHE A 190 4.60 -6.32 2.84
N LYS A 191 4.80 -6.83 4.06
CA LYS A 191 5.58 -6.14 5.10
C LYS A 191 7.05 -6.03 4.66
N GLY A 192 7.57 -4.81 4.70
CA GLY A 192 9.01 -4.59 4.50
C GLY A 192 9.85 -5.18 5.63
N PRO A 193 11.14 -5.48 5.37
CA PRO A 193 12.07 -5.96 6.39
C PRO A 193 12.10 -5.07 7.63
N GLU A 194 12.01 -3.74 7.45
CA GLU A 194 11.94 -2.75 8.51
C GLU A 194 10.87 -3.06 9.55
N LEU A 195 9.68 -3.45 9.10
CA LEU A 195 8.56 -3.79 9.99
C LEU A 195 8.77 -5.12 10.72
N LEU A 196 9.51 -6.05 10.08
CA LEU A 196 9.73 -7.40 10.60
C LEU A 196 10.89 -7.46 11.61
N VAL A 197 11.76 -6.43 11.61
CA VAL A 197 12.87 -6.28 12.55
C VAL A 197 12.65 -5.13 13.55
N ASP A 198 11.39 -4.68 13.67
CA ASP A 198 10.96 -3.62 14.60
C ASP A 198 11.71 -2.28 14.44
N LEU A 199 12.14 -1.93 13.20
CA LEU A 199 12.66 -0.59 12.90
C LEU A 199 11.48 0.40 12.81
N GLU A 200 11.32 1.24 13.82
CA GLU A 200 10.20 2.18 13.93
C GLU A 200 10.39 3.45 13.09
N GLU A 201 11.63 3.88 12.83
CA GLU A 201 11.97 5.04 12.01
C GLU A 201 12.01 4.71 10.52
N TYR A 202 10.90 4.21 9.97
CA TYR A 202 10.79 3.92 8.54
C TYR A 202 10.16 5.10 7.78
N ASP A 203 10.18 5.05 6.46
CA ASP A 203 9.73 6.11 5.58
C ASP A 203 8.94 5.59 4.36
N TYR A 204 8.81 6.41 3.33
CA TYR A 204 8.10 6.10 2.09
C TYR A 204 8.57 4.81 1.39
N SER A 205 9.82 4.40 1.63
CA SER A 205 10.42 3.20 1.03
C SER A 205 9.68 1.92 1.40
N LEU A 206 8.94 1.91 2.51
CA LEU A 206 8.04 0.81 2.88
C LEU A 206 7.03 0.51 1.76
N ASP A 207 6.43 1.53 1.17
CA ASP A 207 5.45 1.35 0.08
C ASP A 207 6.10 0.76 -1.17
N MET A 208 7.37 1.10 -1.42
CA MET A 208 8.14 0.55 -2.55
C MET A 208 8.44 -0.92 -2.38
N TRP A 209 8.84 -1.35 -1.17
CA TRP A 209 8.99 -2.77 -0.86
C TRP A 209 7.69 -3.53 -1.14
N SER A 210 6.57 -3.04 -0.63
CA SER A 210 5.25 -3.66 -0.82
C SER A 210 4.88 -3.76 -2.31
N LEU A 211 5.16 -2.71 -3.10
CA LEU A 211 5.00 -2.73 -4.56
C LEU A 211 5.90 -3.80 -5.20
N GLY A 212 7.17 -3.90 -4.81
CA GLY A 212 8.10 -4.93 -5.28
C GLY A 212 7.56 -6.34 -5.06
N CYS A 213 6.97 -6.62 -3.89
CA CYS A 213 6.31 -7.89 -3.59
C CYS A 213 5.13 -8.15 -4.53
N MET A 214 4.32 -7.13 -4.85
CA MET A 214 3.21 -7.24 -5.81
C MET A 214 3.71 -7.55 -7.22
N VAL A 215 4.73 -6.82 -7.69
CA VAL A 215 5.32 -7.02 -9.02
C VAL A 215 5.91 -8.41 -9.14
N ALA A 216 6.65 -8.89 -8.12
CA ALA A 216 7.16 -10.25 -8.08
C ALA A 216 6.02 -11.29 -8.17
N GLY A 217 4.88 -11.04 -7.47
CA GLY A 217 3.69 -11.88 -7.55
C GLY A 217 3.13 -11.97 -8.96
N MET A 218 3.01 -10.85 -9.67
CA MET A 218 2.52 -10.78 -11.04
C MET A 218 3.48 -11.43 -12.05
N VAL A 219 4.76 -11.07 -11.99
CA VAL A 219 5.79 -11.55 -12.94
C VAL A 219 6.03 -13.05 -12.80
N PHE A 220 6.16 -13.56 -11.58
CA PHE A 220 6.43 -14.99 -11.34
C PHE A 220 5.15 -15.84 -11.23
N ARG A 221 3.97 -15.27 -11.48
CA ARG A 221 2.67 -15.97 -11.36
C ARG A 221 2.51 -16.66 -10.00
N ARG A 222 3.01 -16.02 -8.95
CA ARG A 222 3.03 -16.53 -7.58
C ARG A 222 2.52 -15.48 -6.59
N GLU A 223 1.23 -15.55 -6.27
CA GLU A 223 0.60 -14.58 -5.37
C GLU A 223 0.14 -15.26 -4.07
N PRO A 224 0.69 -14.85 -2.90
CA PRO A 224 1.78 -13.89 -2.73
C PRO A 224 3.16 -14.51 -3.05
N PHE A 225 4.13 -13.68 -3.45
CA PHE A 225 5.49 -14.16 -3.74
C PHE A 225 6.21 -14.62 -2.47
N PHE A 226 6.26 -13.78 -1.43
CA PHE A 226 6.77 -14.15 -0.10
C PHE A 226 5.61 -14.60 0.79
N HIS A 227 5.47 -15.90 1.01
CA HIS A 227 4.35 -16.50 1.72
C HIS A 227 4.77 -17.04 3.10
N GLY A 228 4.88 -16.16 4.09
CA GLY A 228 5.16 -16.51 5.48
C GLY A 228 3.91 -16.94 6.25
N HIS A 229 4.05 -17.88 7.17
CA HIS A 229 2.97 -18.33 8.04
C HIS A 229 2.69 -17.33 9.19
N ASP A 230 3.73 -16.64 9.64
CA ASP A 230 3.72 -15.55 10.62
C ASP A 230 4.76 -14.50 10.26
N ASN A 231 4.99 -13.50 11.11
CA ASN A 231 5.97 -12.45 10.85
C ASN A 231 7.40 -12.97 10.88
N TYR A 232 7.71 -13.96 11.73
CA TYR A 232 9.04 -14.57 11.79
C TYR A 232 9.36 -15.34 10.51
N ASP A 233 8.44 -16.23 10.09
CA ASP A 233 8.59 -16.98 8.85
C ASP A 233 8.60 -16.05 7.62
N GLN A 234 7.89 -14.92 7.68
CA GLN A 234 7.92 -13.91 6.61
C GLN A 234 9.34 -13.39 6.38
N LEU A 235 10.07 -13.02 7.44
CA LEU A 235 11.48 -12.58 7.32
C LEU A 235 12.37 -13.72 6.83
N VAL A 236 12.15 -14.94 7.29
CA VAL A 236 12.91 -16.13 6.82
C VAL A 236 12.68 -16.36 5.32
N LYS A 237 11.44 -16.22 4.81
CA LYS A 237 11.13 -16.34 3.36
C LYS A 237 11.86 -15.28 2.54
N ILE A 238 11.91 -14.05 3.03
CA ILE A 238 12.65 -12.96 2.41
C ILE A 238 14.15 -13.27 2.39
N ALA A 239 14.72 -13.62 3.55
CA ALA A 239 16.15 -13.91 3.68
C ALA A 239 16.60 -15.11 2.82
N ARG A 240 15.72 -16.11 2.60
CA ARG A 240 16.01 -17.25 1.69
C ARG A 240 16.10 -16.85 0.22
N VAL A 241 15.58 -15.70 -0.17
CA VAL A 241 15.68 -15.16 -1.54
C VAL A 241 16.81 -14.15 -1.63
N LEU A 242 16.82 -13.16 -0.76
CA LEU A 242 17.77 -12.04 -0.83
C LEU A 242 19.14 -12.35 -0.19
N GLY A 243 19.22 -13.44 0.58
CA GLY A 243 20.41 -13.80 1.35
C GLY A 243 20.42 -13.16 2.74
N THR A 244 21.14 -13.80 3.66
CA THR A 244 21.25 -13.33 5.04
C THR A 244 22.37 -12.30 5.23
N ASP A 245 23.35 -12.23 4.34
CA ASP A 245 24.45 -11.26 4.49
C ASP A 245 23.94 -9.81 4.35
N GLU A 246 23.02 -9.56 3.41
CA GLU A 246 22.36 -8.25 3.28
C GLU A 246 21.49 -7.92 4.50
N LEU A 247 20.79 -8.91 5.05
CA LEU A 247 19.99 -8.72 6.27
C LEU A 247 20.88 -8.33 7.45
N PHE A 248 21.98 -9.05 7.70
CA PHE A 248 22.89 -8.72 8.78
C PHE A 248 23.58 -7.36 8.57
N SER A 249 23.94 -7.03 7.34
CA SER A 249 24.46 -5.68 7.02
C SER A 249 23.43 -4.58 7.36
N TYR A 250 22.15 -4.85 7.07
CA TYR A 250 21.06 -3.94 7.41
C TYR A 250 20.90 -3.77 8.92
N LEU A 251 20.88 -4.87 9.68
CA LEU A 251 20.80 -4.85 11.15
C LEU A 251 21.96 -4.07 11.77
N ASN A 252 23.19 -4.33 11.33
CA ASN A 252 24.37 -3.62 11.81
C ASN A 252 24.31 -2.12 11.51
N LYS A 253 23.80 -1.73 10.34
CA LYS A 253 23.68 -0.33 9.94
C LYS A 253 22.75 0.48 10.84
N TYR A 254 21.67 -0.13 11.31
CA TYR A 254 20.66 0.52 12.15
C TYR A 254 20.76 0.17 13.63
N ASP A 255 21.83 -0.54 14.02
CA ASP A 255 22.08 -1.00 15.40
C ASP A 255 20.87 -1.78 15.96
N LEU A 256 20.38 -2.75 15.17
CA LEU A 256 19.20 -3.55 15.50
C LEU A 256 19.62 -4.96 15.93
N GLU A 257 19.00 -5.45 16.98
CA GLU A 257 19.08 -6.85 17.40
C GLU A 257 17.84 -7.63 16.96
N LEU A 258 18.03 -8.82 16.42
CA LEU A 258 16.93 -9.73 16.12
C LEU A 258 16.40 -10.38 17.39
N ASP A 259 15.09 -10.62 17.42
CA ASP A 259 14.47 -11.46 18.45
C ASP A 259 15.17 -12.84 18.52
N ALA A 260 15.45 -13.34 19.74
CA ALA A 260 16.14 -14.62 19.98
C ALA A 260 15.44 -15.81 19.28
N HIS A 261 14.16 -15.70 18.95
CA HIS A 261 13.46 -16.73 18.18
C HIS A 261 14.10 -16.99 16.81
N PHE A 262 14.73 -15.97 16.21
CA PHE A 262 15.39 -16.10 14.91
C PHE A 262 16.65 -16.99 14.96
N ASP A 263 17.30 -17.14 16.11
CA ASP A 263 18.48 -18.01 16.27
C ASP A 263 18.20 -19.47 15.89
N GLN A 264 16.94 -19.90 16.04
CA GLN A 264 16.52 -21.28 15.76
C GLN A 264 16.04 -21.48 14.33
N ILE A 265 15.60 -20.41 13.63
CA ILE A 265 14.91 -20.53 12.35
C ILE A 265 15.62 -19.85 11.18
N LEU A 266 16.50 -18.88 11.46
CA LEU A 266 17.24 -18.14 10.45
C LEU A 266 18.65 -18.75 10.27
N THR A 267 18.80 -19.59 9.26
CA THR A 267 20.10 -20.14 8.87
C THR A 267 20.79 -19.23 7.86
N ARG A 268 22.14 -19.19 7.90
CA ARG A 268 22.91 -18.42 6.93
C ARG A 268 22.75 -19.00 5.53
N VAL A 269 22.24 -18.20 4.60
CA VAL A 269 21.98 -18.59 3.22
C VAL A 269 22.45 -17.51 2.25
N PRO A 270 23.05 -17.91 1.10
CA PRO A 270 23.43 -16.96 0.08
C PRO A 270 22.20 -16.42 -0.66
N ARG A 271 22.34 -15.26 -1.28
CA ARG A 271 21.35 -14.68 -2.18
C ARG A 271 21.04 -15.62 -3.35
N ARG A 272 19.78 -15.74 -3.68
CA ARG A 272 19.28 -16.46 -4.86
C ARG A 272 18.99 -15.46 -5.97
N GLY A 273 19.50 -15.70 -7.19
CA GLY A 273 19.13 -14.89 -8.33
C GLY A 273 17.66 -15.08 -8.70
N TRP A 274 16.98 -14.02 -9.10
CA TRP A 274 15.57 -14.03 -9.51
C TRP A 274 15.26 -15.01 -10.63
N ALA A 275 16.22 -15.27 -11.53
CA ALA A 275 16.08 -16.25 -12.59
C ALA A 275 15.70 -17.67 -12.11
N LYS A 276 15.98 -18.01 -10.84
CA LYS A 276 15.60 -19.32 -10.26
C LYS A 276 14.10 -19.49 -10.03
N PHE A 277 13.35 -18.40 -10.10
CA PHE A 277 11.90 -18.42 -9.94
C PHE A 277 11.13 -18.43 -11.26
N ILE A 278 11.86 -18.37 -12.40
CA ILE A 278 11.28 -18.41 -13.74
C ILE A 278 10.79 -19.85 -14.02
N THR A 279 9.54 -19.97 -14.40
CA THR A 279 8.90 -21.20 -14.85
C THR A 279 8.44 -21.03 -16.31
N PRO A 280 8.12 -22.11 -17.04
CA PRO A 280 7.56 -22.00 -18.39
C PRO A 280 6.32 -21.10 -18.47
N GLU A 281 5.52 -21.05 -17.39
CA GLU A 281 4.28 -20.27 -17.32
C GLU A 281 4.52 -18.77 -17.22
N CYS A 282 5.66 -18.34 -16.65
CA CYS A 282 5.98 -16.93 -16.42
C CYS A 282 7.19 -16.42 -17.22
N GLN A 283 7.83 -17.28 -18.02
CA GLN A 283 9.06 -16.91 -18.75
C GLN A 283 8.88 -15.67 -19.63
N HIS A 284 7.72 -15.51 -20.26
CA HIS A 284 7.40 -14.37 -21.12
C HIS A 284 7.21 -13.05 -20.37
N LEU A 285 7.08 -13.07 -19.04
CA LEU A 285 6.93 -11.90 -18.15
C LEU A 285 8.23 -11.56 -17.43
N ALA A 286 9.11 -12.54 -17.26
CA ALA A 286 10.37 -12.38 -16.52
C ALA A 286 11.46 -11.80 -17.43
N THR A 287 11.19 -10.63 -18.01
CA THR A 287 12.15 -9.90 -18.84
C THR A 287 13.33 -9.37 -18.00
N PRO A 288 14.50 -9.08 -18.61
CA PRO A 288 15.62 -8.51 -17.88
C PRO A 288 15.25 -7.24 -17.11
N GLU A 289 14.41 -6.37 -17.69
CA GLU A 289 13.95 -5.12 -17.09
C GLU A 289 13.02 -5.39 -15.89
N ALA A 290 12.10 -6.35 -16.01
CA ALA A 290 11.22 -6.73 -14.91
C ALA A 290 12.01 -7.30 -13.72
N LEU A 291 13.04 -8.14 -13.99
CA LEU A 291 13.92 -8.68 -12.97
C LEU A 291 14.78 -7.61 -12.30
N ASP A 292 15.31 -6.66 -13.08
CA ASP A 292 16.09 -5.53 -12.58
C ASP A 292 15.23 -4.61 -11.70
N PHE A 293 13.99 -4.32 -12.12
CA PHE A 293 13.04 -3.55 -11.31
C PHE A 293 12.77 -4.24 -9.97
N ILE A 294 12.41 -5.54 -9.98
CA ILE A 294 12.16 -6.30 -8.76
C ILE A 294 13.40 -6.29 -7.86
N ASP A 295 14.59 -6.46 -8.44
CA ASP A 295 15.85 -6.44 -7.70
C ASP A 295 16.11 -5.11 -7.00
N LYS A 296 15.86 -4.01 -7.67
CA LYS A 296 16.05 -2.66 -7.14
C LYS A 296 15.04 -2.28 -6.06
N VAL A 297 13.78 -2.72 -6.18
CA VAL A 297 12.72 -2.39 -5.20
C VAL A 297 12.68 -3.36 -4.01
N CYS A 298 13.18 -4.60 -4.18
CA CYS A 298 13.25 -5.59 -3.11
C CYS A 298 14.64 -5.65 -2.48
N GLN A 299 15.22 -4.52 -2.12
CA GLN A 299 16.48 -4.42 -1.37
C GLN A 299 16.18 -3.97 0.06
N HIS A 300 17.03 -4.37 1.02
CA HIS A 300 16.94 -3.88 2.41
C HIS A 300 17.17 -2.36 2.52
N HIS A 301 17.59 -1.70 1.45
CA HIS A 301 17.82 -0.26 1.34
C HIS A 301 17.10 0.31 0.12
N VAL A 302 15.79 0.22 0.07
CA VAL A 302 15.02 0.73 -1.06
C VAL A 302 15.18 2.24 -1.20
N THR A 303 15.44 2.67 -2.43
CA THR A 303 15.44 4.09 -2.82
C THR A 303 14.04 4.51 -3.28
N CYS A 304 13.76 5.78 -3.26
CA CYS A 304 12.48 6.41 -3.50
C CYS A 304 11.90 6.19 -4.92
N VAL A 305 10.58 6.34 -5.03
CA VAL A 305 9.75 6.28 -6.26
C VAL A 305 10.33 7.05 -7.45
N VAL A 306 10.91 8.23 -7.24
CA VAL A 306 11.40 9.12 -8.32
C VAL A 306 12.43 8.43 -9.22
N PHE A 307 13.27 7.55 -8.67
CA PHE A 307 14.25 6.80 -9.46
C PHE A 307 13.59 5.81 -10.42
N PHE A 308 12.44 5.25 -10.05
CA PHE A 308 11.76 4.23 -10.84
C PHE A 308 10.90 4.83 -11.96
N LEU A 309 10.37 6.04 -11.78
CA LEU A 309 9.62 6.74 -12.84
C LEU A 309 10.49 7.18 -14.02
N LEU A 310 11.81 7.32 -13.81
CA LEU A 310 12.75 7.72 -14.85
C LEU A 310 13.28 6.52 -15.67
N GLU A 311 13.10 5.29 -15.19
CA GLU A 311 13.59 4.07 -15.85
C GLU A 311 12.47 3.29 -16.60
N PHE A 312 11.19 3.68 -16.43
CA PHE A 312 10.03 3.13 -17.12
C PHE A 312 9.63 3.98 -18.34
#